data_cef1180abbca0e2f5b43f3864b0e2659
#
_entry.id   cef1180abbca0e2f5b43f3864b0e2659
#
_cell.length_a   1.000
_cell.length_b   1.000
_cell.length_c   1.000
_cell.angle_alpha   90.00
_cell.angle_beta   90.00
_cell.angle_gamma   90.00
#
_symmetry.space_group_name_H-M   'P 1'
#
loop_
_entity.id
_entity.type
_entity.pdbx_description
1 polymer ?
#
loop_
_entity_poly.entity_id
_entity_poly.type
_entity_poly.pdbx_seq_one_letter_code
_entity_poly.pdbx_strand_id
1 'polypeptide(L)'
;MENTMIAEKQPLTEEYLQKMDAYWRAANYLAAAQLYLLDNPLLRRPLTLEDVKKKIVGHWGTVPGQNFVYTHLNRAIKKYDLDMILISGPGHGGNFFVANSYLEGTYSEVYPNVSQDMDGLKRLCKQFSFPGGISSHVAPETPGSINEGG
;
A
#
# COMPACT_ATOMS: atom_id res chain seq x y z
N MET A 1 11.21 34.65 -26.86
CA MET A 1 10.13 33.72 -26.46
C MET A 1 10.66 32.32 -26.81
N GLU A 2 11.29 31.69 -25.85
CA GLU A 2 11.83 30.34 -26.02
C GLU A 2 10.68 29.33 -26.07
N ASN A 3 10.68 28.63 -27.17
CA ASN A 3 9.73 27.53 -27.44
C ASN A 3 10.09 26.40 -26.49
N THR A 4 9.36 26.26 -25.39
CA THR A 4 9.52 25.13 -24.46
C THR A 4 9.13 23.89 -25.22
N MET A 5 10.13 23.19 -25.77
CA MET A 5 9.95 21.90 -26.42
C MET A 5 9.24 20.98 -25.44
N ILE A 6 8.01 20.62 -25.80
CA ILE A 6 7.30 19.53 -25.13
C ILE A 6 8.19 18.32 -25.32
N ALA A 7 8.84 17.89 -24.24
CA ALA A 7 9.68 16.69 -24.27
C ALA A 7 8.86 15.56 -24.90
N GLU A 8 9.37 14.96 -25.97
CA GLU A 8 8.75 13.82 -26.62
C GLU A 8 8.38 12.81 -25.53
N LYS A 9 7.10 12.51 -25.46
CA LYS A 9 6.56 11.51 -24.55
C LYS A 9 7.07 10.14 -25.02
N GLN A 10 8.24 9.73 -24.57
CA GLN A 10 8.66 8.35 -24.80
C GLN A 10 7.65 7.45 -24.07
N PRO A 11 7.01 6.53 -24.78
CA PRO A 11 6.13 5.56 -24.15
C PRO A 11 6.90 4.74 -23.11
N LEU A 12 6.20 4.26 -22.09
CA LEU A 12 6.81 3.35 -21.13
C LEU A 12 7.19 2.05 -21.84
N THR A 13 8.37 1.53 -21.50
CA THR A 13 8.77 0.21 -22.03
C THR A 13 7.88 -0.88 -21.45
N GLU A 14 7.72 -1.98 -22.17
CA GLU A 14 6.96 -3.15 -21.70
C GLU A 14 7.51 -3.66 -20.36
N GLU A 15 8.83 -3.76 -20.21
CA GLU A 15 9.46 -4.15 -18.94
C GLU A 15 9.07 -3.23 -17.78
N TYR A 16 9.04 -1.92 -18.04
CA TYR A 16 8.66 -0.96 -16.99
C TYR A 16 7.19 -1.07 -16.61
N LEU A 17 6.31 -1.27 -17.61
CA LEU A 17 4.88 -1.51 -17.39
C LEU A 17 4.65 -2.78 -16.56
N GLN A 18 5.37 -3.86 -16.85
CA GLN A 18 5.30 -5.11 -16.07
C GLN A 18 5.74 -4.90 -14.62
N LYS A 19 6.79 -4.11 -14.36
CA LYS A 19 7.21 -3.76 -12.99
C LYS A 19 6.15 -2.94 -12.25
N MET A 20 5.54 -1.98 -12.92
CA MET A 20 4.44 -1.18 -12.34
C MET A 20 3.21 -2.04 -12.03
N ASP A 21 2.83 -2.94 -12.95
CA ASP A 21 1.72 -3.89 -12.73
C ASP A 21 2.02 -4.82 -11.55
N ALA A 22 3.23 -5.37 -11.48
CA ALA A 22 3.65 -6.23 -10.38
C ALA A 22 3.58 -5.50 -9.02
N TYR A 23 4.05 -4.25 -8.97
CA TYR A 23 3.97 -3.44 -7.76
C TYR A 23 2.50 -3.16 -7.37
N TRP A 24 1.69 -2.70 -8.32
CA TRP A 24 0.27 -2.43 -8.08
C TRP A 24 -0.50 -3.67 -7.60
N ARG A 25 -0.23 -4.85 -8.18
CA ARG A 25 -0.82 -6.12 -7.76
C ARG A 25 -0.38 -6.51 -6.35
N ALA A 26 0.91 -6.33 -6.02
CA ALA A 26 1.42 -6.59 -4.68
C ALA A 26 0.77 -5.66 -3.64
N ALA A 27 0.64 -4.36 -3.93
CA ALA A 27 -0.04 -3.40 -3.07
C ALA A 27 -1.51 -3.77 -2.85
N ASN A 28 -2.22 -4.16 -3.92
CA ASN A 28 -3.60 -4.63 -3.83
C ASN A 28 -3.72 -5.91 -2.99
N TYR A 29 -2.81 -6.86 -3.21
CA TYR A 29 -2.80 -8.10 -2.42
C TYR A 29 -2.59 -7.83 -0.93
N LEU A 30 -1.60 -7.01 -0.60
CA LEU A 30 -1.32 -6.65 0.80
C LEU A 30 -2.47 -5.89 1.44
N ALA A 31 -3.09 -4.98 0.71
CA ALA A 31 -4.26 -4.27 1.18
C ALA A 31 -5.45 -5.21 1.45
N ALA A 32 -5.70 -6.19 0.59
CA ALA A 32 -6.72 -7.22 0.81
C ALA A 32 -6.35 -8.15 1.98
N ALA A 33 -5.08 -8.60 2.04
CA ALA A 33 -4.61 -9.46 3.12
C ALA A 33 -4.78 -8.80 4.50
N GLN A 34 -4.52 -7.52 4.63
CA GLN A 34 -4.77 -6.75 5.86
C GLN A 34 -6.24 -6.77 6.28
N LEU A 35 -7.18 -6.76 5.34
CA LEU A 35 -8.61 -6.81 5.65
C LEU A 35 -9.03 -8.19 6.15
N TYR A 36 -8.53 -9.24 5.53
CA TYR A 36 -9.12 -10.57 5.64
C TYR A 36 -8.29 -11.57 6.43
N LEU A 37 -6.95 -11.46 6.44
CA LEU A 37 -6.09 -12.53 6.94
C LEU A 37 -5.58 -12.29 8.37
N LEU A 38 -5.53 -13.36 9.13
CA LEU A 38 -4.83 -13.46 10.42
C LEU A 38 -3.51 -14.20 10.28
N ASP A 39 -3.45 -15.18 9.39
CA ASP A 39 -2.29 -16.04 9.15
C ASP A 39 -2.16 -16.40 7.68
N ASN A 40 -1.06 -17.09 7.32
CA ASN A 40 -0.79 -17.60 5.98
C ASN A 40 -0.84 -16.54 4.85
N PRO A 41 -0.27 -15.33 5.05
CA PRO A 41 -0.41 -14.23 4.10
C PRO A 41 0.25 -14.49 2.74
N LEU A 42 1.15 -15.48 2.61
CA LEU A 42 1.73 -15.87 1.33
C LEU A 42 1.10 -17.13 0.72
N LEU A 43 -0.04 -17.57 1.27
CA LEU A 43 -0.81 -18.73 0.77
C LEU A 43 0.05 -19.98 0.54
N ARG A 44 1.00 -20.26 1.44
CA ARG A 44 1.91 -21.42 1.33
C ARG A 44 1.21 -22.75 1.55
N ARG A 45 0.01 -22.72 2.09
CA ARG A 45 -0.94 -23.83 2.21
C ARG A 45 -2.34 -23.34 1.86
N PRO A 46 -3.30 -24.20 1.58
CA PRO A 46 -4.70 -23.79 1.42
C PRO A 46 -5.18 -23.00 2.63
N LEU A 47 -6.02 -21.98 2.39
CA LEU A 47 -6.65 -21.20 3.46
C LEU A 47 -7.63 -22.05 4.24
N THR A 48 -7.64 -21.86 5.56
CA THR A 48 -8.66 -22.39 6.47
C THR A 48 -9.44 -21.23 7.10
N LEU A 49 -10.55 -21.52 7.75
CA LEU A 49 -11.33 -20.50 8.46
C LEU A 49 -10.56 -19.83 9.61
N GLU A 50 -9.57 -20.53 10.18
CA GLU A 50 -8.71 -19.99 11.23
C GLU A 50 -7.72 -18.93 10.70
N ASP A 51 -7.42 -18.96 9.41
CA ASP A 51 -6.55 -17.96 8.77
C ASP A 51 -7.27 -16.63 8.51
N VAL A 52 -8.59 -16.62 8.61
CA VAL A 52 -9.42 -15.48 8.24
C VAL A 52 -9.97 -14.77 9.47
N LYS A 53 -10.00 -13.44 9.43
CA LYS A 53 -10.60 -12.61 10.48
C LYS A 53 -12.09 -12.90 10.62
N LYS A 54 -12.56 -13.16 11.84
CA LYS A 54 -13.99 -13.37 12.14
C LYS A 54 -14.82 -12.10 11.95
N LYS A 55 -14.22 -10.94 12.20
CA LYS A 55 -14.82 -9.62 11.99
C LYS A 55 -13.95 -8.86 11.02
N ILE A 56 -14.52 -8.56 9.87
CA ILE A 56 -13.85 -7.79 8.82
C ILE A 56 -14.27 -6.33 9.01
N VAL A 57 -13.28 -5.45 9.20
CA VAL A 57 -13.47 -4.02 9.33
C VAL A 57 -12.46 -3.32 8.45
N GLY A 58 -12.92 -2.40 7.61
CA GLY A 58 -12.12 -1.69 6.64
C GLY A 58 -12.83 -1.61 5.29
N HIS A 59 -12.15 -1.02 4.31
CA HIS A 59 -12.72 -0.72 3.02
C HIS A 59 -11.86 -1.27 1.89
N TRP A 60 -12.50 -1.82 0.86
CA TRP A 60 -11.81 -2.31 -0.35
C TRP A 60 -12.14 -1.48 -1.60
N GLY A 61 -13.35 -0.94 -1.70
CA GLY A 61 -13.91 -0.41 -2.94
C GLY A 61 -13.03 0.62 -3.68
N THR A 62 -12.37 1.52 -2.96
CA THR A 62 -11.49 2.54 -3.56
C THR A 62 -10.02 2.14 -3.62
N VAL A 63 -9.64 1.08 -2.92
CA VAL A 63 -8.24 0.69 -2.71
C VAL A 63 -7.48 0.39 -4.00
N PRO A 64 -8.03 -0.37 -4.96
CA PRO A 64 -7.32 -0.62 -6.22
C PRO A 64 -7.05 0.66 -7.02
N GLY A 65 -7.99 1.60 -7.01
CA GLY A 65 -7.83 2.91 -7.64
C GLY A 65 -6.79 3.78 -6.93
N GLN A 66 -6.80 3.80 -5.59
CA GLN A 66 -5.80 4.51 -4.80
C GLN A 66 -4.40 3.95 -5.03
N ASN A 67 -4.23 2.63 -5.03
CA ASN A 67 -2.96 1.97 -5.34
C ASN A 67 -2.49 2.26 -6.77
N PHE A 68 -3.41 2.35 -7.73
CA PHE A 68 -3.08 2.72 -9.11
C PHE A 68 -2.53 4.14 -9.18
N VAL A 69 -3.25 5.10 -8.59
CA VAL A 69 -2.80 6.51 -8.55
C VAL A 69 -1.46 6.63 -7.84
N TYR A 70 -1.30 5.97 -6.69
CA TYR A 70 -0.05 5.97 -5.92
C TYR A 70 1.13 5.46 -6.74
N THR A 71 0.99 4.32 -7.41
CA THR A 71 2.02 3.72 -8.26
C THR A 71 2.47 4.69 -9.37
N HIS A 72 1.51 5.36 -10.01
CA HIS A 72 1.80 6.31 -11.09
C HIS A 72 2.41 7.62 -10.59
N LEU A 73 1.97 8.12 -9.44
CA LEU A 73 2.55 9.31 -8.81
C LEU A 73 4.00 9.05 -8.38
N ASN A 74 4.27 7.92 -7.73
CA ASN A 74 5.63 7.53 -7.36
C ASN A 74 6.57 7.45 -8.58
N ARG A 75 6.06 6.92 -9.69
CA ARG A 75 6.81 6.95 -10.96
C ARG A 75 7.15 8.36 -11.40
N ALA A 76 6.19 9.27 -11.33
CA ALA A 76 6.41 10.67 -11.72
C ALA A 76 7.37 11.39 -10.77
N ILE A 77 7.18 11.21 -9.45
CA ILE A 77 8.05 11.75 -8.40
C ILE A 77 9.49 11.31 -8.65
N LYS A 78 9.73 10.02 -8.80
CA LYS A 78 11.08 9.47 -9.02
C LYS A 78 11.70 9.91 -10.34
N LYS A 79 10.90 10.00 -11.41
CA LYS A 79 11.40 10.38 -12.74
C LYS A 79 11.81 11.84 -12.82
N TYR A 80 11.09 12.71 -12.13
CA TYR A 80 11.24 14.16 -12.24
C TYR A 80 11.78 14.82 -10.97
N ASP A 81 12.15 14.02 -9.98
CA ASP A 81 12.66 14.48 -8.66
C ASP A 81 11.71 15.52 -8.03
N LEU A 82 10.45 15.15 -7.87
CA LEU A 82 9.40 16.07 -7.43
C LEU A 82 9.19 16.01 -5.92
N ASP A 83 9.11 17.17 -5.29
CA ASP A 83 8.60 17.32 -3.92
C ASP A 83 7.06 17.35 -3.96
N MET A 84 6.43 16.24 -3.55
CA MET A 84 4.98 16.09 -3.61
C MET A 84 4.40 15.52 -2.31
N ILE A 85 3.20 15.96 -1.97
CA ILE A 85 2.37 15.39 -0.92
C ILE A 85 1.12 14.79 -1.59
N LEU A 86 0.85 13.51 -1.33
CA LEU A 86 -0.38 12.87 -1.77
C LEU A 86 -1.48 13.11 -0.74
N ILE A 87 -2.59 13.67 -1.17
CA ILE A 87 -3.81 13.78 -0.36
C ILE A 87 -4.78 12.70 -0.82
N SER A 88 -5.08 11.76 0.09
CA SER A 88 -6.05 10.70 -0.16
C SER A 88 -7.45 11.16 0.25
N GLY A 89 -8.35 11.36 -0.71
CA GLY A 89 -9.75 11.69 -0.44
C GLY A 89 -10.47 10.60 0.35
N PRO A 90 -10.46 9.31 -0.10
CA PRO A 90 -11.10 8.24 0.65
C PRO A 90 -10.17 7.67 1.73
N GLY A 91 -9.95 8.44 2.80
CA GLY A 91 -9.09 8.08 3.94
C GLY A 91 -9.52 6.80 4.67
N HIS A 92 -10.80 6.43 4.56
CA HIS A 92 -11.31 5.15 5.06
C HIS A 92 -10.75 3.90 4.32
N GLY A 93 -10.01 4.09 3.23
CA GLY A 93 -9.25 3.04 2.55
C GLY A 93 -7.78 2.94 3.04
N GLY A 94 -7.49 3.26 4.30
CA GLY A 94 -6.12 3.38 4.84
C GLY A 94 -5.21 2.17 4.64
N ASN A 95 -5.76 0.98 4.40
CA ASN A 95 -5.00 -0.22 4.06
C ASN A 95 -4.17 -0.10 2.78
N PHE A 96 -4.54 0.76 1.83
CA PHE A 96 -3.70 1.01 0.66
C PHE A 96 -2.38 1.67 1.09
N PHE A 97 -2.45 2.63 1.99
CA PHE A 97 -1.28 3.39 2.41
C PHE A 97 -0.33 2.54 3.27
N VAL A 98 -0.88 1.75 4.18
CA VAL A 98 -0.11 0.77 4.96
C VAL A 98 0.59 -0.24 4.05
N ALA A 99 -0.09 -0.74 3.02
CA ALA A 99 0.48 -1.67 2.05
C ALA A 99 1.67 -1.06 1.29
N ASN A 100 1.53 0.18 0.81
CA ASN A 100 2.60 0.88 0.08
C ASN A 100 3.79 1.21 1.00
N SER A 101 3.55 1.76 2.19
CA SER A 101 4.59 2.04 3.17
C SER A 101 5.38 0.78 3.57
N TYR A 102 4.71 -0.37 3.67
CA TYR A 102 5.37 -1.64 3.93
C TYR A 102 6.21 -2.12 2.73
N LEU A 103 5.67 -2.05 1.50
CA LEU A 103 6.42 -2.44 0.29
C LEU A 103 7.66 -1.58 0.07
N GLU A 104 7.60 -0.32 0.41
CA GLU A 104 8.72 0.63 0.31
C GLU A 104 9.77 0.45 1.41
N GLY A 105 9.45 -0.30 2.47
CA GLY A 105 10.33 -0.54 3.61
C GLY A 105 10.15 0.44 4.76
N THR A 106 9.61 1.62 4.53
CA THR A 106 9.43 2.69 5.53
C THR A 106 8.68 2.21 6.77
N TYR A 107 7.66 1.35 6.57
CA TYR A 107 6.90 0.78 7.69
C TYR A 107 7.80 -0.04 8.63
N SER A 108 8.67 -0.87 8.08
CA SER A 108 9.57 -1.73 8.85
C SER A 108 10.75 -0.98 9.47
N GLU A 109 11.14 0.16 8.89
CA GLU A 109 12.14 1.05 9.51
C GLU A 109 11.63 1.66 10.81
N VAL A 110 10.35 2.09 10.84
CA VAL A 110 9.72 2.68 12.03
C VAL A 110 9.26 1.62 13.02
N TYR A 111 8.74 0.50 12.51
CA TYR A 111 8.24 -0.63 13.29
C TYR A 111 9.02 -1.92 12.98
N PRO A 112 10.23 -2.12 13.55
CA PRO A 112 11.08 -3.26 13.22
C PRO A 112 10.46 -4.63 13.51
N ASN A 113 9.46 -4.69 14.41
CA ASN A 113 8.70 -5.90 14.69
C ASN A 113 7.73 -6.28 13.55
N VAL A 114 7.51 -5.39 12.57
CA VAL A 114 6.77 -5.64 11.33
C VAL A 114 7.78 -5.68 10.19
N SER A 115 8.70 -6.62 10.26
CA SER A 115 9.79 -6.82 9.31
C SER A 115 9.31 -7.27 7.93
N GLN A 116 10.14 -7.07 6.89
CA GLN A 116 9.85 -7.52 5.52
C GLN A 116 10.17 -9.03 5.34
N ASP A 117 9.58 -9.85 6.21
CA ASP A 117 9.65 -11.30 6.19
C ASP A 117 8.27 -11.92 6.48
N MET A 118 8.21 -13.24 6.62
CA MET A 118 6.95 -13.96 6.86
C MET A 118 6.28 -13.55 8.17
N ASP A 119 7.06 -13.38 9.22
CA ASP A 119 6.51 -13.04 10.54
C ASP A 119 6.04 -11.59 10.60
N GLY A 120 6.80 -10.67 10.01
CA GLY A 120 6.41 -9.28 9.89
C GLY A 120 5.17 -9.10 9.02
N LEU A 121 5.10 -9.82 7.90
CA LEU A 121 3.93 -9.78 7.01
C LEU A 121 2.68 -10.34 7.70
N LYS A 122 2.81 -11.39 8.49
CA LYS A 122 1.73 -11.92 9.31
C LYS A 122 1.24 -10.88 10.35
N ARG A 123 2.19 -10.20 11.00
CA ARG A 123 1.85 -9.11 11.95
C ARG A 123 1.17 -7.94 11.25
N LEU A 124 1.65 -7.53 10.08
CA LEU A 124 1.03 -6.48 9.27
C LEU A 124 -0.44 -6.78 8.98
N CYS A 125 -0.72 -8.00 8.51
CA CYS A 125 -2.10 -8.42 8.21
C CYS A 125 -2.95 -8.46 9.48
N LYS A 126 -2.44 -9.06 10.55
CA LYS A 126 -3.19 -9.25 11.78
C LYS A 126 -3.56 -7.93 12.47
N GLN A 127 -2.63 -6.97 12.53
CA GLN A 127 -2.80 -5.74 13.30
C GLN A 127 -3.83 -4.77 12.72
N PHE A 128 -4.08 -4.85 11.40
CA PHE A 128 -4.98 -3.91 10.72
C PHE A 128 -6.42 -4.08 11.22
N SER A 129 -6.99 -3.00 11.73
CA SER A 129 -8.36 -2.96 12.28
C SER A 129 -8.63 -4.04 13.32
N PHE A 130 -7.62 -4.39 14.11
CA PHE A 130 -7.67 -5.40 15.16
C PHE A 130 -7.41 -4.75 16.53
N PRO A 131 -8.02 -5.24 17.63
CA PRO A 131 -7.79 -4.67 18.96
C PRO A 131 -6.30 -4.64 19.33
N GLY A 132 -5.82 -3.45 19.73
CA GLY A 132 -4.39 -3.21 20.00
C GLY A 132 -3.48 -3.09 18.77
N GLY A 133 -4.07 -3.08 17.58
CA GLY A 133 -3.37 -2.86 16.31
C GLY A 133 -3.53 -1.42 15.79
N ILE A 134 -3.65 -1.28 14.49
CA ILE A 134 -3.76 0.01 13.78
C ILE A 134 -5.18 0.26 13.27
N SER A 135 -5.50 1.54 13.03
CA SER A 135 -6.77 1.98 12.46
C SER A 135 -6.99 1.47 11.04
N SER A 136 -8.27 1.34 10.64
CA SER A 136 -8.65 1.08 9.25
C SER A 136 -8.58 2.34 8.36
N HIS A 137 -8.53 3.52 8.94
CA HIS A 137 -8.39 4.78 8.24
C HIS A 137 -6.91 5.17 8.11
N VAL A 138 -6.61 6.09 7.18
CA VAL A 138 -5.30 6.73 7.14
C VAL A 138 -5.09 7.45 8.47
N ALA A 139 -3.99 7.15 9.14
CA ALA A 139 -3.69 7.64 10.49
C ALA A 139 -2.20 7.95 10.63
N PRO A 140 -1.82 8.88 11.53
CA PRO A 140 -0.42 9.30 11.73
C PRO A 140 0.51 8.16 12.15
N GLU A 141 -0.01 7.08 12.71
CA GLU A 141 0.73 5.88 13.06
C GLU A 141 1.27 5.13 11.84
N THR A 142 0.71 5.35 10.66
CA THR A 142 1.27 4.81 9.42
C THR A 142 2.44 5.70 8.99
N PRO A 143 3.66 5.17 8.91
CA PRO A 143 4.84 5.93 8.53
C PRO A 143 4.67 6.65 7.19
N GLY A 144 5.02 7.94 7.16
CA GLY A 144 4.82 8.80 6.00
C GLY A 144 3.46 9.52 5.98
N SER A 145 2.51 9.15 6.83
CA SER A 145 1.27 9.91 7.01
C SER A 145 1.48 11.08 7.95
N ILE A 146 0.90 12.23 7.61
CA ILE A 146 1.01 13.47 8.41
C ILE A 146 -0.33 13.88 9.03
N ASN A 147 -1.41 13.23 8.66
CA ASN A 147 -2.74 13.57 9.15
C ASN A 147 -3.67 12.35 9.13
N GLU A 148 -4.67 12.39 9.99
CA GLU A 148 -5.79 11.44 9.99
C GLU A 148 -6.87 11.91 9.00
N GLY A 149 -7.48 10.96 8.31
CA GLY A 149 -8.53 11.26 7.35
C GLY A 149 -9.49 10.09 7.14
N GLY A 150 -10.75 10.42 6.81
CA GLY A 150 -11.75 9.41 6.54
C GLY A 150 -13.09 9.99 6.12
#